data_9d86ca524961f702c0f72b28955cc6b7
#
_entry.id   9d86ca524961f702c0f72b28955cc6b7
#
_cell.length_a   1.000
_cell.length_b   1.000
_cell.length_c   1.000
_cell.angle_alpha   90.00
_cell.angle_beta   90.00
_cell.angle_gamma   90.00
#
_symmetry.space_group_name_H-M   'P 1'
#
loop_
_entity.id
_entity.type
_entity.pdbx_description
1 polymer ?
#
loop_
_entity_poly.entity_id
_entity_poly.type
_entity_poly.pdbx_seq_one_letter_code
_entity_poly.pdbx_strand_id
1 'polypeptide(L)'
;MTDNHLLLYRLAELMFEHEQHILPVDLLFDDEQIGDFAKSIQIDSPYQQMLFEGVLTETVRDEKLYVSFTVEGYFHYVLGEVIYKRTEGLGAEALKQIVEKNKLNGAKEGVEQCLIRDVQNDELSRLMWMIDSDDLFGEICVYPILVSLKSRLAIKNNKSEESKVKELLKRLFSNKTKNDYKVIYEALVLAKKLDLHDLIKTITLSLVSYIKFDSPFAVELVAKSLEFLVVHKLRLKIIEQIIEWIQVNRPRGILLLELNSRIASTYEIFEVYDKAEEYYKKCLKFELKRFGYYHIYTSTSYNQLGLLKLKKIKTNSALHFFEKGFEIRSKIFDDSHFELTNSLHNIALTYQYQANYSKCIEQYELVLKRRLKFEGKKSESSILTISNLGIAYVQSKIDLSRGEELIKEALTLNNAVFGNPNIRNSNVYRYLAFAELQKENADLVFVENSLLEGLNINISLLGQNNVSTAYCFDDLCDFYFHNNELLKAKQFGEKAIPIYRKFLGDQHQFTKSILAKCSKINHQLNDF
;
A
#
# COMPACT_ATOMS: atom_id res chain seq x y z
N MET A 1 16.62 32.86 16.01
CA MET A 1 15.19 32.70 16.25
C MET A 1 14.53 33.98 15.75
N THR A 2 13.43 33.94 15.02
CA THR A 2 12.67 35.17 14.71
C THR A 2 11.92 35.63 15.94
N ASP A 3 11.56 36.92 16.03
CA ASP A 3 10.86 37.49 17.20
C ASP A 3 9.52 36.77 17.44
N ASN A 4 8.79 36.41 16.38
CA ASN A 4 7.56 35.62 16.48
C ASN A 4 7.81 34.24 17.10
N HIS A 5 8.88 33.57 16.71
CA HIS A 5 9.23 32.26 17.27
C HIS A 5 9.69 32.36 18.72
N LEU A 6 10.42 33.42 19.08
CA LEU A 6 10.84 33.68 20.46
C LEU A 6 9.62 33.91 21.36
N LEU A 7 8.65 34.69 20.89
CA LEU A 7 7.40 34.94 21.61
C LEU A 7 6.63 33.64 21.89
N LEU A 8 6.38 32.83 20.85
CA LEU A 8 5.62 31.59 20.99
C LEU A 8 6.35 30.55 21.87
N TYR A 9 7.66 30.46 21.71
CA TYR A 9 8.49 29.58 22.54
C TYR A 9 8.42 29.98 24.01
N ARG A 10 8.65 31.28 24.33
CA ARG A 10 8.61 31.76 25.71
C ARG A 10 7.22 31.68 26.32
N LEU A 11 6.17 31.93 25.54
CA LEU A 11 4.78 31.72 25.98
C LEU A 11 4.52 30.25 26.36
N ALA A 12 4.92 29.31 25.52
CA ALA A 12 4.76 27.89 25.83
C ALA A 12 5.63 27.48 27.05
N GLU A 13 6.80 28.08 27.21
CA GLU A 13 7.68 27.86 28.37
C GLU A 13 7.05 28.37 29.67
N LEU A 14 6.44 29.57 29.66
CA LEU A 14 5.70 30.10 30.79
C LEU A 14 4.48 29.23 31.12
N MET A 15 3.75 28.77 30.11
CA MET A 15 2.63 27.82 30.29
C MET A 15 3.11 26.51 30.95
N PHE A 16 4.26 26.01 30.56
CA PHE A 16 4.88 24.84 31.16
C PHE A 16 5.32 25.07 32.62
N GLU A 17 5.92 26.23 32.91
CA GLU A 17 6.36 26.60 34.24
C GLU A 17 5.20 26.78 35.22
N HIS A 18 4.11 27.38 34.76
CA HIS A 18 2.90 27.61 35.57
C HIS A 18 1.91 26.43 35.53
N GLU A 19 2.20 25.39 34.78
CA GLU A 19 1.31 24.24 34.57
C GLU A 19 -0.10 24.62 34.05
N GLN A 20 -0.18 25.68 33.23
CA GLN A 20 -1.43 26.24 32.70
C GLN A 20 -1.36 26.46 31.20
N HIS A 21 -2.42 26.12 30.48
CA HIS A 21 -2.54 26.32 29.03
C HIS A 21 -3.18 27.67 28.65
N ILE A 22 -3.55 28.47 29.62
CA ILE A 22 -4.07 29.83 29.52
C ILE A 22 -3.36 30.66 30.56
N LEU A 23 -2.71 31.75 30.17
CA LEU A 23 -1.98 32.62 31.09
C LEU A 23 -2.58 34.02 31.12
N PRO A 24 -2.58 34.71 32.31
CA PRO A 24 -2.84 36.13 32.39
C PRO A 24 -1.84 36.89 31.50
N VAL A 25 -2.33 37.85 30.70
CA VAL A 25 -1.47 38.65 29.81
C VAL A 25 -0.47 39.50 30.62
N ASP A 26 -0.81 39.86 31.86
CA ASP A 26 0.11 40.58 32.77
C ASP A 26 1.42 39.81 32.99
N LEU A 27 1.37 38.46 33.02
CA LEU A 27 2.60 37.65 33.16
C LEU A 27 3.51 37.78 31.93
N LEU A 28 2.94 37.99 30.73
CA LEU A 28 3.74 38.23 29.55
C LEU A 28 4.36 39.64 29.59
N PHE A 29 3.60 40.63 30.09
CA PHE A 29 4.09 42.00 30.17
C PHE A 29 5.29 42.14 31.11
N ASP A 30 5.35 41.34 32.15
CA ASP A 30 6.42 41.37 33.13
C ASP A 30 7.59 40.45 32.78
N ASP A 31 7.50 39.70 31.71
CA ASP A 31 8.56 38.79 31.24
C ASP A 31 9.72 39.59 30.60
N GLU A 32 10.96 39.36 31.05
CA GLU A 32 12.13 40.07 30.58
C GLU A 32 12.49 39.84 29.12
N GLN A 33 12.03 38.73 28.51
CA GLN A 33 12.38 38.36 27.15
C GLN A 33 11.35 38.81 26.11
N ILE A 34 10.07 38.80 26.47
CA ILE A 34 8.97 39.06 25.53
C ILE A 34 8.04 40.18 25.96
N GLY A 35 8.26 40.79 27.16
CA GLY A 35 7.38 41.82 27.70
C GLY A 35 7.22 43.03 26.77
N ASP A 36 8.29 43.46 26.12
CA ASP A 36 8.24 44.56 25.15
C ASP A 36 7.40 44.23 23.93
N PHE A 37 7.43 42.97 23.47
CA PHE A 37 6.57 42.52 22.33
C PHE A 37 5.10 42.47 22.73
N ALA A 38 4.80 41.99 23.95
CA ALA A 38 3.45 41.85 24.45
C ALA A 38 2.80 43.20 24.79
N LYS A 39 3.58 44.19 25.34
CA LYS A 39 3.10 45.54 25.63
C LYS A 39 2.87 46.40 24.38
N SER A 40 3.50 46.06 23.29
CA SER A 40 3.42 46.86 22.07
C SER A 40 2.04 46.75 21.43
N ILE A 41 1.39 47.89 21.23
CA ILE A 41 0.11 48.01 20.51
C ILE A 41 0.32 48.19 19.00
N GLN A 42 1.53 48.19 18.51
CA GLN A 42 1.82 48.32 17.09
C GLN A 42 1.41 47.05 16.36
N ILE A 43 0.75 47.19 15.22
CA ILE A 43 0.20 46.05 14.43
C ILE A 43 1.29 45.11 13.95
N ASP A 44 2.51 45.61 13.77
CA ASP A 44 3.67 44.84 13.34
C ASP A 44 4.47 44.20 14.49
N SER A 45 4.05 44.41 15.75
CA SER A 45 4.68 43.70 16.87
C SER A 45 4.40 42.19 16.78
N PRO A 46 5.33 41.32 17.21
CA PRO A 46 5.16 39.88 17.18
C PRO A 46 3.85 39.41 17.85
N TYR A 47 3.49 40.01 18.98
CA TYR A 47 2.28 39.63 19.70
C TYR A 47 1.00 39.98 18.93
N GLN A 48 0.92 41.20 18.38
CA GLN A 48 -0.24 41.62 17.57
C GLN A 48 -0.36 40.84 16.28
N GLN A 49 0.75 40.52 15.63
CA GLN A 49 0.76 39.66 14.45
C GLN A 49 0.21 38.27 14.76
N MET A 50 0.62 37.62 15.87
CA MET A 50 0.14 36.29 16.26
C MET A 50 -1.36 36.28 16.62
N LEU A 51 -1.88 37.37 17.18
CA LEU A 51 -3.33 37.55 17.37
C LEU A 51 -4.05 37.74 16.03
N PHE A 52 -3.53 38.58 15.16
CA PHE A 52 -4.14 38.86 13.84
C PHE A 52 -4.15 37.61 12.93
N GLU A 53 -3.07 36.85 12.93
CA GLU A 53 -2.96 35.59 12.17
C GLU A 53 -3.75 34.43 12.79
N GLY A 54 -4.37 34.65 13.96
CA GLY A 54 -5.15 33.64 14.67
C GLY A 54 -4.33 32.50 15.23
N VAL A 55 -3.04 32.70 15.51
CA VAL A 55 -2.16 31.74 16.19
C VAL A 55 -2.40 31.78 17.70
N LEU A 56 -2.60 33.00 18.22
CA LEU A 56 -2.97 33.25 19.62
C LEU A 56 -4.39 33.78 19.69
N THR A 57 -5.01 33.60 20.85
CA THR A 57 -6.32 34.19 21.14
C THR A 57 -6.32 34.78 22.55
N GLU A 58 -6.99 35.91 22.70
CA GLU A 58 -7.22 36.56 23.98
C GLU A 58 -8.65 36.28 24.48
N THR A 59 -8.78 36.03 25.77
CA THR A 59 -10.07 35.85 26.43
C THR A 59 -10.14 36.62 27.72
N VAL A 60 -11.26 37.25 28.04
CA VAL A 60 -11.50 37.95 29.29
C VAL A 60 -12.18 37.01 30.28
N ARG A 61 -11.60 36.83 31.49
CA ARG A 61 -12.19 36.07 32.60
C ARG A 61 -12.00 36.85 33.87
N ASP A 62 -13.04 37.00 34.65
CA ASP A 62 -13.00 37.72 35.96
C ASP A 62 -12.28 39.07 35.85
N GLU A 63 -12.62 39.88 34.84
CA GLU A 63 -12.06 41.22 34.55
C GLU A 63 -10.56 41.22 34.20
N LYS A 64 -9.96 40.05 33.98
CA LYS A 64 -8.57 39.90 33.52
C LYS A 64 -8.48 39.36 32.11
N LEU A 65 -7.47 39.81 31.40
CA LEU A 65 -7.15 39.34 30.06
C LEU A 65 -6.19 38.15 30.13
N TYR A 66 -6.55 37.10 29.37
CA TYR A 66 -5.77 35.87 29.28
C TYR A 66 -5.41 35.59 27.84
N VAL A 67 -4.28 34.95 27.60
CA VAL A 67 -3.81 34.50 26.29
C VAL A 67 -3.66 32.98 26.24
N SER A 68 -3.97 32.39 25.09
CA SER A 68 -3.74 30.97 24.79
C SER A 68 -3.45 30.76 23.33
N PHE A 69 -2.92 29.57 23.00
CA PHE A 69 -2.83 29.13 21.60
C PHE A 69 -4.22 28.79 21.06
N THR A 70 -4.52 29.25 19.87
CA THR A 70 -5.82 28.99 19.18
C THR A 70 -5.91 27.54 18.72
N VAL A 71 -4.77 26.96 18.26
CA VAL A 71 -4.68 25.59 17.76
C VAL A 71 -3.84 24.75 18.71
N GLU A 72 -4.47 23.79 19.38
CA GLU A 72 -3.85 22.92 20.38
C GLU A 72 -2.65 22.14 19.82
N GLY A 73 -2.74 21.63 18.60
CA GLY A 73 -1.63 20.91 17.97
C GLY A 73 -0.39 21.77 17.73
N TYR A 74 -0.56 23.10 17.52
CA TYR A 74 0.56 24.01 17.41
C TYR A 74 1.21 24.28 18.77
N PHE A 75 0.41 24.42 19.82
CA PHE A 75 0.89 24.49 21.20
C PHE A 75 1.74 23.26 21.55
N HIS A 76 1.24 22.04 21.28
CA HIS A 76 1.98 20.80 21.54
C HIS A 76 3.32 20.75 20.79
N TYR A 77 3.37 21.23 19.55
CA TYR A 77 4.59 21.31 18.78
C TYR A 77 5.64 22.24 19.43
N VAL A 78 5.24 23.46 19.84
CA VAL A 78 6.14 24.41 20.49
C VAL A 78 6.53 23.93 21.88
N LEU A 79 5.59 23.35 22.62
CA LEU A 79 5.86 22.72 23.92
C LEU A 79 6.88 21.58 23.80
N GLY A 80 6.82 20.79 22.74
CA GLY A 80 7.82 19.76 22.44
C GLY A 80 9.22 20.35 22.25
N GLU A 81 9.33 21.55 21.68
CA GLU A 81 10.61 22.28 21.56
C GLU A 81 11.13 22.75 22.91
N VAL A 82 10.26 23.27 23.75
CA VAL A 82 10.60 23.68 25.13
C VAL A 82 11.12 22.47 25.91
N ILE A 83 10.39 21.36 25.90
CA ILE A 83 10.77 20.13 26.58
C ILE A 83 12.09 19.59 26.03
N TYR A 84 12.27 19.56 24.71
CA TYR A 84 13.52 19.13 24.09
C TYR A 84 14.72 19.93 24.61
N LYS A 85 14.66 21.27 24.57
CA LYS A 85 15.77 22.14 25.05
C LYS A 85 16.03 21.99 26.55
N ARG A 86 14.98 21.85 27.36
CA ARG A 86 15.12 21.67 28.82
C ARG A 86 15.67 20.30 29.22
N THR A 87 15.50 19.31 28.34
CA THR A 87 15.96 17.93 28.58
C THR A 87 17.16 17.55 27.73
N GLU A 88 17.73 18.49 26.96
CA GLU A 88 18.91 18.27 26.15
C GLU A 88 20.09 17.78 27.02
N GLY A 89 20.69 16.66 26.63
CA GLY A 89 21.75 16.01 27.41
C GLY A 89 21.29 15.26 28.68
N LEU A 90 20.01 15.30 29.02
CA LEU A 90 19.43 14.54 30.13
C LEU A 90 18.90 13.19 29.64
N GLY A 91 18.89 12.18 30.52
CA GLY A 91 18.34 10.85 30.21
C GLY A 91 16.82 10.84 30.09
N ALA A 92 16.28 9.71 29.65
CA ALA A 92 14.83 9.52 29.47
C ALA A 92 14.01 9.65 30.75
N GLU A 93 14.64 9.49 31.93
CA GLU A 93 14.00 9.70 33.23
C GLU A 93 13.48 11.14 33.40
N ALA A 94 14.16 12.14 32.81
CA ALA A 94 13.70 13.53 32.82
C ALA A 94 12.37 13.70 32.06
N LEU A 95 12.20 13.01 30.92
CA LEU A 95 10.95 13.00 30.15
C LEU A 95 9.83 12.29 30.91
N LYS A 96 10.14 11.20 31.59
CA LYS A 96 9.18 10.46 32.42
C LYS A 96 8.63 11.32 33.53
N GLN A 97 9.50 12.03 34.24
CA GLN A 97 9.10 12.96 35.32
C GLN A 97 8.18 14.08 34.80
N ILE A 98 8.37 14.55 33.57
CA ILE A 98 7.49 15.56 32.97
C ILE A 98 6.08 14.99 32.78
N VAL A 99 5.96 13.79 32.24
CA VAL A 99 4.63 13.16 32.02
C VAL A 99 3.92 12.85 33.35
N GLU A 100 4.67 12.35 34.33
CA GLU A 100 4.08 11.90 35.60
C GLU A 100 3.78 13.05 36.58
N LYS A 101 4.59 14.10 36.59
CA LYS A 101 4.51 15.14 37.60
C LYS A 101 3.93 16.46 37.10
N ASN A 102 4.07 16.77 35.82
CA ASN A 102 3.57 18.02 35.26
C ASN A 102 2.06 17.95 35.01
N LYS A 103 1.31 18.89 35.57
CA LYS A 103 -0.14 18.97 35.48
C LYS A 103 -0.65 19.71 34.23
N LEU A 104 0.27 20.23 33.42
CA LEU A 104 -0.08 20.93 32.19
C LEU A 104 -0.86 20.00 31.23
N ASN A 105 -2.04 20.43 30.82
CA ASN A 105 -2.75 19.75 29.75
C ASN A 105 -1.92 19.83 28.46
N GLY A 106 -1.60 18.69 27.87
CA GLY A 106 -0.74 18.59 26.69
C GLY A 106 0.73 18.28 27.00
N ALA A 107 1.16 18.12 28.28
CA ALA A 107 2.53 17.75 28.61
C ALA A 107 2.96 16.42 27.96
N LYS A 108 2.07 15.46 27.91
CA LYS A 108 2.29 14.17 27.25
C LYS A 108 2.52 14.34 25.74
N GLU A 109 1.67 15.08 25.08
CA GLU A 109 1.77 15.39 23.65
C GLU A 109 3.02 16.20 23.34
N GLY A 110 3.43 17.09 24.26
CA GLY A 110 4.71 17.81 24.19
C GLY A 110 5.91 16.85 24.24
N VAL A 111 5.88 15.84 25.13
CA VAL A 111 6.93 14.79 25.18
C VAL A 111 6.95 13.97 23.91
N GLU A 112 5.79 13.64 23.33
CA GLU A 112 5.72 12.97 22.03
C GLU A 112 6.41 13.79 20.93
N GLN A 113 6.19 15.10 20.87
CA GLN A 113 6.87 15.99 19.93
C GLN A 113 8.37 16.11 20.19
N CYS A 114 8.79 16.09 21.45
CA CYS A 114 10.20 16.03 21.84
C CYS A 114 10.89 14.77 21.30
N LEU A 115 10.27 13.60 21.45
CA LEU A 115 10.78 12.33 20.92
C LEU A 115 10.86 12.30 19.38
N ILE A 116 9.91 12.95 18.71
CA ILE A 116 9.98 13.14 17.26
C ILE A 116 11.24 13.91 16.88
N ARG A 117 11.59 14.95 17.62
CA ARG A 117 12.84 15.71 17.42
C ARG A 117 14.09 14.89 17.70
N ASP A 118 14.11 14.08 18.76
CA ASP A 118 15.22 13.14 19.04
C ASP A 118 15.49 12.25 17.83
N VAL A 119 14.43 11.68 17.23
CA VAL A 119 14.54 10.85 16.02
C VAL A 119 15.06 11.64 14.83
N GLN A 120 14.61 12.89 14.65
CA GLN A 120 15.06 13.77 13.56
C GLN A 120 16.53 14.15 13.69
N ASN A 121 17.00 14.38 14.92
CA ASN A 121 18.38 14.80 15.25
C ASN A 121 19.36 13.63 15.44
N ASP A 122 18.92 12.37 15.26
CA ASP A 122 19.72 11.16 15.45
C ASP A 122 20.08 10.86 16.93
N GLU A 123 19.35 11.46 17.87
CA GLU A 123 19.53 11.26 19.31
C GLU A 123 18.71 10.07 19.80
N LEU A 124 19.12 8.87 19.37
CA LEU A 124 18.35 7.64 19.60
C LEU A 124 18.53 7.03 21.00
N SER A 125 19.44 7.54 21.81
CA SER A 125 19.76 6.98 23.14
C SER A 125 18.56 7.02 24.10
N ARG A 126 17.85 8.14 24.16
CA ARG A 126 16.63 8.29 24.99
C ARG A 126 15.52 7.37 24.50
N LEU A 127 15.35 7.29 23.18
CA LEU A 127 14.39 6.42 22.54
C LEU A 127 14.65 4.94 22.84
N MET A 128 15.91 4.51 22.75
CA MET A 128 16.30 3.13 23.02
C MET A 128 16.04 2.74 24.47
N TRP A 129 16.35 3.62 25.42
CA TRP A 129 16.06 3.38 26.82
C TRP A 129 14.55 3.26 27.08
N MET A 130 13.73 4.10 26.43
CA MET A 130 12.26 4.07 26.58
C MET A 130 11.64 2.80 25.98
N ILE A 131 12.21 2.30 24.88
CA ILE A 131 11.80 1.04 24.27
C ILE A 131 12.10 -0.15 25.20
N ASP A 132 13.23 -0.09 25.91
CA ASP A 132 13.69 -1.15 26.80
C ASP A 132 13.01 -1.08 28.19
N SER A 133 12.32 0.03 28.52
CA SER A 133 11.59 0.16 29.79
C SER A 133 10.24 -0.56 29.72
N ASP A 134 9.98 -1.43 30.72
CA ASP A 134 8.79 -2.29 30.80
C ASP A 134 7.54 -1.57 31.34
N ASP A 135 7.57 -0.24 31.46
CA ASP A 135 6.50 0.52 32.08
C ASP A 135 5.52 1.19 31.09
N LEU A 136 4.44 1.74 31.63
CA LEU A 136 3.35 2.43 30.94
C LEU A 136 3.84 3.50 29.94
N PHE A 137 5.04 4.00 30.11
CA PHE A 137 5.66 5.01 29.30
C PHE A 137 6.09 4.48 27.92
N GLY A 138 6.54 3.22 27.84
CA GLY A 138 6.82 2.54 26.59
C GLY A 138 5.57 2.41 25.70
N GLU A 139 4.40 2.18 26.30
CA GLU A 139 3.14 2.07 25.55
C GLU A 139 2.68 3.40 24.93
N ILE A 140 2.88 4.51 25.64
CA ILE A 140 2.43 5.85 25.21
C ILE A 140 3.28 6.38 24.05
N CYS A 141 4.57 6.07 24.02
CA CYS A 141 5.52 6.66 23.08
C CYS A 141 5.74 5.83 21.80
N VAL A 142 5.29 4.58 21.73
CA VAL A 142 5.56 3.69 20.58
C VAL A 142 4.93 4.20 19.29
N TYR A 143 3.71 4.71 19.33
CA TYR A 143 3.03 5.22 18.13
C TYR A 143 3.71 6.45 17.52
N PRO A 144 4.01 7.53 18.29
CA PRO A 144 4.77 8.67 17.78
C PRO A 144 6.13 8.29 17.22
N ILE A 145 6.83 7.35 17.87
CA ILE A 145 8.11 6.82 17.40
C ILE A 145 7.97 6.19 16.02
N LEU A 146 6.98 5.33 15.82
CA LEU A 146 6.73 4.68 14.52
C LEU A 146 6.42 5.71 13.42
N VAL A 147 5.62 6.72 13.72
CA VAL A 147 5.30 7.81 12.79
C VAL A 147 6.57 8.59 12.43
N SER A 148 7.43 8.88 13.40
CA SER A 148 8.71 9.57 13.18
C SER A 148 9.69 8.75 12.34
N LEU A 149 9.82 7.45 12.62
CA LEU A 149 10.65 6.55 11.82
C LEU A 149 10.17 6.46 10.37
N LYS A 150 8.86 6.44 10.16
CA LYS A 150 8.25 6.46 8.83
C LYS A 150 8.57 7.75 8.07
N SER A 151 8.47 8.91 8.73
CA SER A 151 8.81 10.22 8.17
C SER A 151 10.30 10.32 7.87
N ARG A 152 11.16 9.86 8.77
CA ARG A 152 12.62 9.84 8.59
C ARG A 152 13.05 9.01 7.39
N LEU A 153 12.47 7.82 7.20
CA LEU A 153 12.74 6.99 6.02
C LEU A 153 12.27 7.63 4.72
N ALA A 154 11.23 8.48 4.77
CA ALA A 154 10.78 9.21 3.59
C ALA A 154 11.76 10.32 3.19
N ILE A 155 12.42 10.96 4.18
CA ILE A 155 13.35 12.08 3.97
C ILE A 155 14.77 11.60 3.67
N LYS A 156 15.27 10.62 4.45
CA LYS A 156 16.66 10.12 4.37
C LYS A 156 16.73 8.73 3.74
N ASN A 157 16.22 8.56 2.56
CA ASN A 157 16.10 7.27 1.87
C ASN A 157 17.48 6.66 1.49
N ASN A 158 18.20 6.10 2.47
CA ASN A 158 19.47 5.42 2.26
C ASN A 158 19.59 4.13 3.10
N LYS A 159 20.47 3.20 2.68
CA LYS A 159 20.65 1.87 3.30
C LYS A 159 21.08 1.92 4.78
N SER A 160 21.82 2.93 5.20
CA SER A 160 22.25 3.10 6.60
C SER A 160 21.05 3.39 7.50
N GLU A 161 20.16 4.29 7.08
CA GLU A 161 18.94 4.62 7.81
C GLU A 161 17.96 3.45 7.88
N GLU A 162 17.80 2.73 6.77
CA GLU A 162 17.00 1.50 6.76
C GLU A 162 17.50 0.49 7.79
N SER A 163 18.81 0.32 7.93
CA SER A 163 19.41 -0.61 8.90
C SER A 163 19.10 -0.19 10.33
N LYS A 164 19.22 1.10 10.67
CA LYS A 164 18.90 1.65 11.99
C LYS A 164 17.42 1.46 12.33
N VAL A 165 16.54 1.79 11.39
CA VAL A 165 15.08 1.63 11.59
C VAL A 165 14.69 0.16 11.72
N LYS A 166 15.33 -0.75 10.98
CA LYS A 166 15.14 -2.21 11.11
C LYS A 166 15.48 -2.70 12.52
N GLU A 167 16.58 -2.22 13.07
CA GLU A 167 17.01 -2.61 14.43
C GLU A 167 16.05 -2.07 15.50
N LEU A 168 15.64 -0.81 15.39
CA LEU A 168 14.67 -0.18 16.30
C LEU A 168 13.31 -0.91 16.27
N LEU A 169 12.81 -1.24 15.09
CA LEU A 169 11.57 -2.02 14.96
C LEU A 169 11.68 -3.42 15.57
N LYS A 170 12.80 -4.11 15.36
CA LYS A 170 13.01 -5.43 15.98
C LYS A 170 12.99 -5.33 17.49
N ARG A 171 13.62 -4.32 18.08
CA ARG A 171 13.63 -4.10 19.55
C ARG A 171 12.24 -3.75 20.07
N LEU A 172 11.52 -2.81 19.42
CA LEU A 172 10.15 -2.45 19.78
C LEU A 172 9.22 -3.66 19.93
N PHE A 173 9.39 -4.67 19.07
CA PHE A 173 8.52 -5.84 19.04
C PHE A 173 9.14 -7.12 19.65
N SER A 174 10.38 -7.06 20.15
CA SER A 174 10.96 -8.15 20.94
C SER A 174 10.52 -8.13 22.40
N ASN A 175 10.21 -6.95 22.93
CA ASN A 175 9.72 -6.75 24.28
C ASN A 175 8.20 -6.54 24.21
N LYS A 176 7.42 -7.58 24.52
CA LYS A 176 5.96 -7.68 24.71
C LYS A 176 5.20 -6.35 24.68
N THR A 177 5.07 -5.73 23.50
CA THR A 177 4.21 -4.56 23.34
C THR A 177 2.75 -5.00 23.49
N LYS A 178 2.07 -4.47 24.49
CA LYS A 178 0.65 -4.70 24.72
C LYS A 178 -0.18 -4.01 23.62
N ASN A 179 -1.05 -4.71 23.08
CA ASN A 179 -2.37 -4.59 22.45
C ASN A 179 -2.87 -3.21 21.91
N ASP A 180 -2.04 -2.26 21.49
CA ASP A 180 -2.53 -1.11 20.72
C ASP A 180 -2.56 -1.46 19.21
N TYR A 181 -3.77 -1.65 18.68
CA TYR A 181 -3.99 -2.00 17.27
C TYR A 181 -3.45 -0.95 16.28
N LYS A 182 -3.38 0.33 16.69
CA LYS A 182 -2.78 1.41 15.87
C LYS A 182 -1.27 1.21 15.74
N VAL A 183 -0.61 0.92 16.86
CA VAL A 183 0.82 0.63 16.94
C VAL A 183 1.14 -0.56 16.03
N ILE A 184 0.38 -1.63 16.15
CA ILE A 184 0.55 -2.85 15.36
C ILE A 184 0.37 -2.57 13.85
N TYR A 185 -0.65 -1.79 13.47
CA TYR A 185 -0.88 -1.44 12.08
C TYR A 185 0.27 -0.62 11.48
N GLU A 186 0.71 0.45 12.16
CA GLU A 186 1.83 1.28 11.70
C GLU A 186 3.14 0.49 11.64
N ALA A 187 3.36 -0.41 12.60
CA ALA A 187 4.50 -1.32 12.57
C ALA A 187 4.49 -2.27 11.37
N LEU A 188 3.32 -2.83 11.01
CA LEU A 188 3.17 -3.66 9.82
C LEU A 188 3.40 -2.87 8.54
N VAL A 189 2.89 -1.62 8.45
CA VAL A 189 3.13 -0.72 7.32
C VAL A 189 4.62 -0.48 7.14
N LEU A 190 5.33 -0.17 8.24
CA LEU A 190 6.75 0.12 8.22
C LEU A 190 7.58 -1.13 7.94
N ALA A 191 7.25 -2.26 8.56
CA ALA A 191 7.91 -3.54 8.32
C ALA A 191 7.77 -3.99 6.86
N LYS A 192 6.62 -3.76 6.23
CA LYS A 192 6.42 -4.03 4.79
C LYS A 192 7.28 -3.12 3.93
N LYS A 193 7.33 -1.81 4.23
CA LYS A 193 8.18 -0.86 3.50
C LYS A 193 9.66 -1.25 3.54
N LEU A 194 10.09 -1.89 4.64
CA LEU A 194 11.47 -2.33 4.88
C LEU A 194 11.72 -3.80 4.52
N ASP A 195 10.74 -4.49 3.95
CA ASP A 195 10.82 -5.90 3.54
C ASP A 195 11.18 -6.88 4.68
N LEU A 196 10.66 -6.61 5.90
CA LEU A 196 10.94 -7.37 7.11
C LEU A 196 9.94 -8.53 7.30
N HIS A 197 10.01 -9.54 6.45
CA HIS A 197 9.06 -10.67 6.43
C HIS A 197 8.93 -11.41 7.77
N ASP A 198 10.04 -11.66 8.47
CA ASP A 198 10.01 -12.34 9.77
C ASP A 198 9.34 -11.51 10.85
N LEU A 199 9.54 -10.18 10.84
CA LEU A 199 8.90 -9.28 11.76
C LEU A 199 7.39 -9.16 11.47
N ILE A 200 6.99 -9.06 10.19
CA ILE A 200 5.59 -9.10 9.77
C ILE A 200 4.93 -10.38 10.29
N LYS A 201 5.59 -11.53 10.14
CA LYS A 201 5.09 -12.82 10.64
C LYS A 201 4.94 -12.81 12.16
N THR A 202 5.92 -12.31 12.89
CA THR A 202 5.89 -12.25 14.37
C THR A 202 4.77 -11.33 14.86
N ILE A 203 4.67 -10.11 14.33
CA ILE A 203 3.60 -9.15 14.68
C ILE A 203 2.23 -9.76 14.37
N THR A 204 2.10 -10.44 13.24
CA THR A 204 0.85 -11.07 12.83
C THR A 204 0.44 -12.23 13.73
N LEU A 205 1.40 -13.07 14.14
CA LEU A 205 1.14 -14.16 15.07
C LEU A 205 0.69 -13.62 16.43
N SER A 206 1.28 -12.53 16.90
CA SER A 206 0.84 -11.82 18.09
C SER A 206 -0.58 -11.29 17.94
N LEU A 207 -0.90 -10.65 16.80
CA LEU A 207 -2.27 -10.20 16.49
C LEU A 207 -3.28 -11.35 16.62
N VAL A 208 -3.03 -12.51 16.01
CA VAL A 208 -3.97 -13.64 16.03
C VAL A 208 -4.18 -14.23 17.42
N SER A 209 -3.14 -14.23 18.26
CA SER A 209 -3.24 -14.77 19.62
C SER A 209 -3.94 -13.81 20.59
N TYR A 210 -3.93 -12.49 20.31
CA TYR A 210 -4.48 -11.45 21.19
C TYR A 210 -5.78 -10.83 20.70
N ILE A 211 -6.26 -11.16 19.50
CA ILE A 211 -7.52 -10.61 18.97
C ILE A 211 -8.69 -11.08 19.84
N LYS A 212 -8.98 -10.28 20.85
CA LYS A 212 -10.35 -10.17 21.35
C LYS A 212 -11.02 -9.12 20.47
N PHE A 213 -11.91 -9.55 19.59
CA PHE A 213 -12.75 -8.64 18.80
C PHE A 213 -13.74 -7.92 19.73
N ASP A 214 -13.21 -7.15 20.67
CA ASP A 214 -13.98 -6.46 21.71
C ASP A 214 -14.55 -5.12 21.24
N SER A 215 -14.02 -4.58 20.14
CA SER A 215 -14.53 -3.33 19.56
C SER A 215 -14.59 -3.36 18.02
N PRO A 216 -15.54 -2.61 17.40
CA PRO A 216 -15.60 -2.44 15.95
C PRO A 216 -14.30 -1.88 15.36
N PHE A 217 -13.62 -1.00 16.09
CA PHE A 217 -12.36 -0.38 15.70
C PHE A 217 -11.21 -1.40 15.62
N ALA A 218 -11.12 -2.31 16.59
CA ALA A 218 -10.15 -3.40 16.59
C ALA A 218 -10.33 -4.30 15.35
N VAL A 219 -11.57 -4.67 15.04
CA VAL A 219 -11.90 -5.51 13.88
C VAL A 219 -11.53 -4.82 12.56
N GLU A 220 -11.80 -3.52 12.45
CA GLU A 220 -11.44 -2.72 11.27
C GLU A 220 -9.92 -2.68 11.04
N LEU A 221 -9.13 -2.42 12.08
CA LEU A 221 -7.67 -2.40 11.99
C LEU A 221 -7.09 -3.77 11.63
N VAL A 222 -7.62 -4.83 12.22
CA VAL A 222 -7.23 -6.20 11.88
C VAL A 222 -7.57 -6.51 10.42
N ALA A 223 -8.74 -6.12 9.95
CA ALA A 223 -9.13 -6.29 8.56
C ALA A 223 -8.21 -5.50 7.61
N LYS A 224 -7.83 -4.27 7.95
CA LYS A 224 -6.83 -3.47 7.21
C LYS A 224 -5.45 -4.12 7.19
N SER A 225 -5.07 -4.78 8.29
CA SER A 225 -3.78 -5.48 8.41
C SER A 225 -3.66 -6.71 7.48
N LEU A 226 -4.77 -7.26 6.99
CA LEU A 226 -4.77 -8.43 6.09
C LEU A 226 -3.93 -8.21 4.82
N GLU A 227 -3.83 -6.97 4.32
CA GLU A 227 -3.03 -6.67 3.13
C GLU A 227 -1.53 -6.85 3.32
N PHE A 228 -1.04 -6.76 4.58
CA PHE A 228 0.38 -6.91 4.92
C PHE A 228 0.79 -8.36 5.18
N LEU A 229 -0.17 -9.27 5.34
CA LEU A 229 0.09 -10.64 5.73
C LEU A 229 0.52 -11.50 4.54
N VAL A 230 1.78 -11.89 4.50
CA VAL A 230 2.33 -12.80 3.48
C VAL A 230 1.96 -14.27 3.78
N VAL A 231 1.66 -14.60 5.05
CA VAL A 231 1.38 -15.98 5.46
C VAL A 231 -0.07 -16.36 5.18
N HIS A 232 -0.28 -17.11 4.11
CA HIS A 232 -1.61 -17.51 3.61
C HIS A 232 -2.53 -18.15 4.68
N LYS A 233 -2.08 -19.17 5.42
CA LYS A 233 -2.89 -19.84 6.42
C LYS A 233 -3.41 -18.91 7.51
N LEU A 234 -2.63 -17.90 7.86
CA LEU A 234 -2.96 -16.93 8.88
C LEU A 234 -4.05 -15.95 8.43
N ARG A 235 -3.98 -15.50 7.17
CA ARG A 235 -5.04 -14.67 6.56
C ARG A 235 -6.40 -15.37 6.61
N LEU A 236 -6.46 -16.64 6.22
CA LEU A 236 -7.72 -17.41 6.26
C LEU A 236 -8.27 -17.52 7.67
N LYS A 237 -7.42 -17.81 8.67
CA LYS A 237 -7.84 -17.88 10.05
C LYS A 237 -8.43 -16.55 10.56
N ILE A 238 -7.78 -15.43 10.21
CA ILE A 238 -8.28 -14.09 10.58
C ILE A 238 -9.63 -13.81 9.93
N ILE A 239 -9.79 -14.15 8.64
CA ILE A 239 -11.08 -13.95 7.95
C ILE A 239 -12.18 -14.78 8.59
N GLU A 240 -11.92 -16.01 8.94
CA GLU A 240 -12.90 -16.87 9.63
C GLU A 240 -13.35 -16.22 10.94
N GLN A 241 -12.43 -15.70 11.75
CA GLN A 241 -12.74 -14.96 12.96
C GLN A 241 -13.54 -13.67 12.69
N ILE A 242 -13.20 -12.93 11.63
CA ILE A 242 -13.96 -11.73 11.23
C ILE A 242 -15.39 -12.12 10.81
N ILE A 243 -15.54 -13.20 10.07
CA ILE A 243 -16.87 -13.70 9.63
C ILE A 243 -17.71 -14.10 10.85
N GLU A 244 -17.14 -14.84 11.80
CA GLU A 244 -17.80 -15.20 13.07
C GLU A 244 -18.21 -13.94 13.85
N TRP A 245 -17.32 -12.98 13.96
CA TRP A 245 -17.63 -11.72 14.63
C TRP A 245 -18.78 -10.95 13.95
N ILE A 246 -18.81 -10.90 12.59
CA ILE A 246 -19.91 -10.29 11.83
C ILE A 246 -21.24 -11.00 12.13
N GLN A 247 -21.25 -12.31 12.22
CA GLN A 247 -22.45 -13.10 12.51
C GLN A 247 -23.02 -12.81 13.90
N VAL A 248 -22.14 -12.68 14.90
CA VAL A 248 -22.52 -12.41 16.30
C VAL A 248 -22.94 -10.94 16.48
N ASN A 249 -22.12 -10.01 16.05
CA ASN A 249 -22.29 -8.57 16.37
C ASN A 249 -23.17 -7.82 15.38
N ARG A 250 -23.42 -8.42 14.20
CA ARG A 250 -24.28 -7.85 13.13
C ARG A 250 -23.97 -6.38 12.84
N PRO A 251 -22.71 -6.01 12.54
CA PRO A 251 -22.32 -4.63 12.28
C PRO A 251 -23.13 -4.07 11.10
N ARG A 252 -23.30 -2.76 11.07
CA ARG A 252 -24.06 -2.06 10.03
C ARG A 252 -23.20 -0.93 9.42
N GLY A 253 -23.69 -0.36 8.34
CA GLY A 253 -23.07 0.82 7.73
C GLY A 253 -21.74 0.52 7.03
N ILE A 254 -20.86 1.50 7.04
CA ILE A 254 -19.57 1.48 6.31
C ILE A 254 -18.64 0.39 6.84
N LEU A 255 -18.64 0.11 8.14
CA LEU A 255 -17.84 -0.96 8.72
C LEU A 255 -18.15 -2.32 8.07
N LEU A 256 -19.45 -2.67 7.94
CA LEU A 256 -19.83 -3.94 7.30
C LEU A 256 -19.39 -3.98 5.83
N LEU A 257 -19.49 -2.85 5.11
CA LEU A 257 -19.01 -2.73 3.72
C LEU A 257 -17.52 -3.02 3.64
N GLU A 258 -16.72 -2.38 4.49
CA GLU A 258 -15.27 -2.52 4.52
C GLU A 258 -14.83 -3.96 4.85
N LEU A 259 -15.44 -4.56 5.86
CA LEU A 259 -15.18 -5.96 6.23
C LEU A 259 -15.51 -6.92 5.07
N ASN A 260 -16.67 -6.76 4.44
CA ASN A 260 -17.04 -7.59 3.28
C ASN A 260 -16.05 -7.41 2.12
N SER A 261 -15.59 -6.19 1.84
CA SER A 261 -14.60 -5.89 0.80
C SER A 261 -13.26 -6.58 1.10
N ARG A 262 -12.78 -6.53 2.34
CA ARG A 262 -11.54 -7.20 2.76
C ARG A 262 -11.65 -8.74 2.71
N ILE A 263 -12.78 -9.29 3.10
CA ILE A 263 -13.06 -10.72 2.97
C ILE A 263 -13.05 -11.12 1.49
N ALA A 264 -13.74 -10.35 0.63
CA ALA A 264 -13.79 -10.61 -0.81
C ALA A 264 -12.40 -10.61 -1.44
N SER A 265 -11.62 -9.54 -1.22
CA SER A 265 -10.27 -9.40 -1.76
C SER A 265 -9.33 -10.51 -1.27
N THR A 266 -9.50 -10.97 -0.03
CA THR A 266 -8.70 -12.07 0.48
C THR A 266 -9.09 -13.39 -0.18
N TYR A 267 -10.36 -13.72 -0.30
CA TYR A 267 -10.79 -14.91 -1.04
C TYR A 267 -10.34 -14.85 -2.50
N GLU A 268 -10.30 -13.67 -3.12
CA GLU A 268 -9.77 -13.48 -4.47
C GLU A 268 -8.28 -13.80 -4.57
N ILE A 269 -7.46 -13.35 -3.60
CA ILE A 269 -6.02 -13.68 -3.52
C ILE A 269 -5.80 -15.19 -3.36
N PHE A 270 -6.69 -15.87 -2.66
CA PHE A 270 -6.66 -17.35 -2.49
C PHE A 270 -7.33 -18.11 -3.64
N GLU A 271 -7.75 -17.40 -4.69
CA GLU A 271 -8.42 -17.99 -5.85
C GLU A 271 -9.74 -18.71 -5.51
N VAL A 272 -10.32 -18.44 -4.33
CA VAL A 272 -11.65 -18.92 -3.93
C VAL A 272 -12.69 -17.97 -4.52
N TYR A 273 -12.73 -17.91 -5.84
CA TYR A 273 -13.48 -16.91 -6.62
C TYR A 273 -14.98 -16.88 -6.34
N ASP A 274 -15.60 -18.01 -6.01
CA ASP A 274 -17.04 -18.06 -5.75
C ASP A 274 -17.39 -17.34 -4.44
N LYS A 275 -16.58 -17.52 -3.39
CA LYS A 275 -16.73 -16.76 -2.14
C LYS A 275 -16.40 -15.29 -2.32
N ALA A 276 -15.34 -14.96 -3.06
CA ALA A 276 -15.00 -13.58 -3.39
C ALA A 276 -16.19 -12.88 -4.09
N GLU A 277 -16.80 -13.54 -5.08
CA GLU A 277 -17.96 -13.02 -5.80
C GLU A 277 -19.16 -12.77 -4.88
N GLU A 278 -19.44 -13.68 -3.96
CA GLU A 278 -20.52 -13.54 -2.97
C GLU A 278 -20.33 -12.27 -2.13
N TYR A 279 -19.12 -12.04 -1.61
CA TYR A 279 -18.84 -10.88 -0.77
C TYR A 279 -18.79 -9.58 -1.56
N TYR A 280 -18.24 -9.55 -2.77
CA TYR A 280 -18.32 -8.36 -3.65
C TYR A 280 -19.78 -8.01 -4.02
N LYS A 281 -20.65 -9.00 -4.23
CA LYS A 281 -22.10 -8.77 -4.43
C LYS A 281 -22.78 -8.21 -3.17
N LYS A 282 -22.36 -8.62 -1.97
CA LYS A 282 -22.86 -8.01 -0.71
C LYS A 282 -22.45 -6.54 -0.64
N CYS A 283 -21.21 -6.20 -1.01
CA CYS A 283 -20.74 -4.82 -1.11
C CYS A 283 -21.61 -4.02 -2.10
N LEU A 284 -21.73 -4.48 -3.33
CA LEU A 284 -22.50 -3.82 -4.38
C LEU A 284 -23.97 -3.60 -3.96
N LYS A 285 -24.62 -4.60 -3.35
CA LYS A 285 -26.01 -4.47 -2.84
C LYS A 285 -26.14 -3.39 -1.78
N PHE A 286 -25.17 -3.31 -0.86
CA PHE A 286 -25.13 -2.27 0.16
C PHE A 286 -24.95 -0.89 -0.47
N GLU A 287 -24.02 -0.73 -1.39
CA GLU A 287 -23.66 0.52 -2.05
C GLU A 287 -24.83 1.06 -2.88
N LEU A 288 -25.49 0.21 -3.68
CA LEU A 288 -26.68 0.56 -4.43
C LEU A 288 -27.80 1.08 -3.52
N LYS A 289 -28.00 0.46 -2.36
CA LYS A 289 -29.02 0.87 -1.39
C LYS A 289 -28.66 2.17 -0.67
N ARG A 290 -27.39 2.38 -0.33
CA ARG A 290 -26.93 3.47 0.54
C ARG A 290 -26.57 4.73 -0.24
N PHE A 291 -25.88 4.55 -1.38
CA PHE A 291 -25.28 5.62 -2.16
C PHE A 291 -25.96 5.82 -3.52
N GLY A 292 -26.70 4.81 -4.00
CA GLY A 292 -27.33 4.82 -5.31
C GLY A 292 -26.41 4.29 -6.43
N TYR A 293 -26.96 4.31 -7.66
CA TYR A 293 -26.27 3.77 -8.84
C TYR A 293 -25.07 4.64 -9.24
N TYR A 294 -25.25 5.96 -9.33
CA TYR A 294 -24.19 6.91 -9.74
C TYR A 294 -23.33 7.33 -8.57
N HIS A 295 -22.54 6.40 -8.01
CA HIS A 295 -21.62 6.66 -6.92
C HIS A 295 -20.29 5.96 -7.14
N ILE A 296 -19.18 6.58 -6.69
CA ILE A 296 -17.83 6.06 -6.92
C ILE A 296 -17.65 4.65 -6.33
N TYR A 297 -18.15 4.37 -5.13
CA TYR A 297 -18.07 3.04 -4.52
C TYR A 297 -18.80 2.00 -5.36
N THR A 298 -20.00 2.32 -5.86
CA THR A 298 -20.77 1.42 -6.74
C THR A 298 -19.99 1.10 -8.02
N SER A 299 -19.31 2.09 -8.63
CA SER A 299 -18.46 1.85 -9.80
C SER A 299 -17.26 0.96 -9.47
N THR A 300 -16.68 1.13 -8.27
CA THR A 300 -15.54 0.32 -7.81
C THR A 300 -15.96 -1.15 -7.64
N SER A 301 -17.11 -1.41 -7.01
CA SER A 301 -17.64 -2.78 -6.87
C SER A 301 -17.95 -3.43 -8.22
N TYR A 302 -18.50 -2.69 -9.18
CA TYR A 302 -18.65 -3.19 -10.55
C TYR A 302 -17.31 -3.56 -11.19
N ASN A 303 -16.29 -2.72 -11.03
CA ASN A 303 -14.95 -2.99 -11.54
C ASN A 303 -14.32 -4.24 -10.89
N GLN A 304 -14.45 -4.43 -9.57
CA GLN A 304 -13.94 -5.62 -8.87
C GLN A 304 -14.65 -6.90 -9.35
N LEU A 305 -15.97 -6.85 -9.52
CA LEU A 305 -16.72 -7.98 -10.11
C LEU A 305 -16.28 -8.27 -11.55
N GLY A 306 -16.00 -7.24 -12.34
CA GLY A 306 -15.46 -7.38 -13.69
C GLY A 306 -14.11 -8.09 -13.71
N LEU A 307 -13.17 -7.67 -12.88
CA LEU A 307 -11.85 -8.30 -12.72
C LEU A 307 -11.98 -9.76 -12.28
N LEU A 308 -12.86 -10.04 -11.32
CA LEU A 308 -13.12 -11.40 -10.86
C LEU A 308 -13.71 -12.29 -11.97
N LYS A 309 -14.58 -11.74 -12.82
CA LYS A 309 -15.12 -12.46 -13.99
C LYS A 309 -14.06 -12.75 -15.04
N LEU A 310 -13.10 -11.84 -15.25
CA LEU A 310 -11.94 -12.10 -16.12
C LEU A 310 -11.08 -13.25 -15.59
N LYS A 311 -10.78 -13.28 -14.30
CA LYS A 311 -10.04 -14.38 -13.67
C LYS A 311 -10.76 -15.72 -13.83
N LYS A 312 -12.09 -15.73 -13.87
CA LYS A 312 -12.93 -16.91 -14.16
C LYS A 312 -13.14 -17.14 -15.67
N ILE A 313 -12.48 -16.39 -16.53
CA ILE A 313 -12.61 -16.43 -18.02
C ILE A 313 -14.07 -16.23 -18.51
N LYS A 314 -14.90 -15.56 -17.70
CA LYS A 314 -16.28 -15.19 -18.08
C LYS A 314 -16.29 -13.80 -18.71
N THR A 315 -15.69 -13.69 -19.90
CA THR A 315 -15.37 -12.41 -20.55
C THR A 315 -16.60 -11.54 -20.86
N ASN A 316 -17.71 -12.13 -21.32
CA ASN A 316 -18.94 -11.35 -21.56
C ASN A 316 -19.51 -10.74 -20.27
N SER A 317 -19.48 -11.49 -19.17
CA SER A 317 -19.90 -10.95 -17.87
C SER A 317 -18.94 -9.88 -17.36
N ALA A 318 -17.63 -10.05 -17.60
CA ALA A 318 -16.62 -9.06 -17.24
C ALA A 318 -16.84 -7.74 -17.98
N LEU A 319 -17.05 -7.81 -19.31
CA LEU A 319 -17.34 -6.64 -20.14
C LEU A 319 -18.55 -5.87 -19.62
N HIS A 320 -19.66 -6.58 -19.37
CA HIS A 320 -20.87 -5.97 -18.82
C HIS A 320 -20.62 -5.21 -17.49
N PHE A 321 -19.83 -5.79 -16.57
CA PHE A 321 -19.51 -5.13 -15.32
C PHE A 321 -18.59 -3.92 -15.51
N PHE A 322 -17.60 -3.99 -16.39
CA PHE A 322 -16.72 -2.86 -16.69
C PHE A 322 -17.46 -1.73 -17.41
N GLU A 323 -18.36 -2.03 -18.31
CA GLU A 323 -19.22 -1.04 -18.98
C GLU A 323 -20.11 -0.30 -17.98
N LYS A 324 -20.72 -0.99 -17.01
CA LYS A 324 -21.46 -0.35 -15.91
C LYS A 324 -20.56 0.54 -15.06
N GLY A 325 -19.37 0.08 -14.69
CA GLY A 325 -18.38 0.87 -13.97
C GLY A 325 -17.96 2.13 -14.75
N PHE A 326 -17.73 1.99 -16.04
CA PHE A 326 -17.39 3.09 -16.94
C PHE A 326 -18.55 4.10 -17.08
N GLU A 327 -19.78 3.62 -17.29
CA GLU A 327 -20.97 4.47 -17.35
C GLU A 327 -21.12 5.35 -16.11
N ILE A 328 -20.99 4.76 -14.92
CA ILE A 328 -21.07 5.51 -13.66
C ILE A 328 -19.95 6.56 -13.59
N ARG A 329 -18.71 6.16 -13.87
CA ARG A 329 -17.55 7.06 -13.81
C ARG A 329 -17.65 8.20 -14.81
N SER A 330 -18.17 7.96 -16.01
CA SER A 330 -18.37 8.99 -17.04
C SER A 330 -19.42 10.05 -16.67
N LYS A 331 -20.28 9.76 -15.70
CA LYS A 331 -21.26 10.73 -15.15
C LYS A 331 -20.73 11.49 -13.95
N ILE A 332 -19.72 10.96 -13.25
CA ILE A 332 -19.18 11.54 -12.01
C ILE A 332 -17.92 12.38 -12.31
N PHE A 333 -17.09 11.92 -13.22
CA PHE A 333 -15.80 12.51 -13.52
C PHE A 333 -15.77 13.19 -14.88
N ASP A 334 -14.92 14.19 -15.01
CA ASP A 334 -14.60 14.76 -16.31
C ASP A 334 -13.75 13.79 -17.15
N ASP A 335 -13.67 14.08 -18.44
CA ASP A 335 -12.96 13.22 -19.41
C ASP A 335 -11.46 13.03 -19.10
N SER A 336 -10.84 13.93 -18.35
CA SER A 336 -9.42 13.86 -18.01
C SER A 336 -9.13 12.91 -16.85
N HIS A 337 -10.14 12.50 -16.09
CA HIS A 337 -9.95 11.74 -14.87
C HIS A 337 -9.37 10.34 -15.14
N PHE A 338 -8.33 9.97 -14.37
CA PHE A 338 -7.60 8.70 -14.52
C PHE A 338 -8.48 7.44 -14.35
N GLU A 339 -9.54 7.51 -13.53
CA GLU A 339 -10.47 6.40 -13.30
C GLU A 339 -11.25 6.00 -14.55
N LEU A 340 -11.56 6.97 -15.45
CA LEU A 340 -12.16 6.67 -16.76
C LEU A 340 -11.18 5.90 -17.64
N THR A 341 -9.92 6.35 -17.66
CA THR A 341 -8.87 5.70 -18.43
C THR A 341 -8.62 4.28 -17.94
N ASN A 342 -8.67 4.03 -16.61
CA ASN A 342 -8.57 2.70 -16.03
C ASN A 342 -9.75 1.80 -16.43
N SER A 343 -10.97 2.34 -16.49
CA SER A 343 -12.13 1.57 -16.97
C SER A 343 -11.99 1.15 -18.43
N LEU A 344 -11.55 2.07 -19.30
CA LEU A 344 -11.27 1.77 -20.72
C LEU A 344 -10.16 0.73 -20.87
N HIS A 345 -9.12 0.78 -20.04
CA HIS A 345 -8.06 -0.23 -20.01
C HIS A 345 -8.61 -1.63 -19.71
N ASN A 346 -9.49 -1.76 -18.71
CA ASN A 346 -10.10 -3.04 -18.35
C ASN A 346 -11.05 -3.57 -19.45
N ILE A 347 -11.73 -2.67 -20.16
CA ILE A 347 -12.54 -3.02 -21.34
C ILE A 347 -11.62 -3.53 -22.47
N ALA A 348 -10.51 -2.84 -22.76
CA ALA A 348 -9.53 -3.28 -23.75
C ALA A 348 -8.94 -4.66 -23.40
N LEU A 349 -8.56 -4.87 -22.14
CA LEU A 349 -8.10 -6.17 -21.64
C LEU A 349 -9.15 -7.25 -21.84
N THR A 350 -10.44 -6.93 -21.63
CA THR A 350 -11.52 -7.89 -21.85
C THR A 350 -11.65 -8.28 -23.32
N TYR A 351 -11.54 -7.32 -24.24
CA TYR A 351 -11.52 -7.62 -25.69
C TYR A 351 -10.31 -8.50 -26.07
N GLN A 352 -9.16 -8.30 -25.42
CA GLN A 352 -8.00 -9.18 -25.62
C GLN A 352 -8.30 -10.63 -25.23
N TYR A 353 -8.92 -10.85 -24.05
CA TYR A 353 -9.35 -12.20 -23.63
C TYR A 353 -10.44 -12.80 -24.51
N GLN A 354 -11.21 -11.98 -25.23
CA GLN A 354 -12.19 -12.43 -26.24
C GLN A 354 -11.56 -12.69 -27.60
N ALA A 355 -10.25 -12.48 -27.77
CA ALA A 355 -9.55 -12.46 -29.04
C ALA A 355 -10.14 -11.46 -30.07
N ASN A 356 -10.88 -10.43 -29.60
CA ASN A 356 -11.37 -9.34 -30.42
C ASN A 356 -10.31 -8.26 -30.56
N TYR A 357 -9.24 -8.58 -31.27
CA TYR A 357 -8.03 -7.75 -31.31
C TYR A 357 -8.26 -6.39 -31.97
N SER A 358 -9.17 -6.25 -32.92
CA SER A 358 -9.49 -4.97 -33.54
C SER A 358 -9.97 -3.96 -32.51
N LYS A 359 -10.99 -4.32 -31.72
CA LYS A 359 -11.48 -3.46 -30.60
C LYS A 359 -10.46 -3.31 -29.49
N CYS A 360 -9.70 -4.35 -29.20
CA CYS A 360 -8.66 -4.33 -28.19
C CYS A 360 -7.60 -3.27 -28.51
N ILE A 361 -7.05 -3.28 -29.72
CA ILE A 361 -6.02 -2.33 -30.18
C ILE A 361 -6.58 -0.90 -30.16
N GLU A 362 -7.77 -0.68 -30.76
CA GLU A 362 -8.44 0.62 -30.76
C GLU A 362 -8.56 1.21 -29.33
N GLN A 363 -9.03 0.39 -28.40
CA GLN A 363 -9.20 0.84 -27.02
C GLN A 363 -7.86 1.08 -26.31
N TYR A 364 -6.85 0.23 -26.49
CA TYR A 364 -5.54 0.48 -25.90
C TYR A 364 -4.83 1.71 -26.48
N GLU A 365 -5.00 2.01 -27.76
CA GLU A 365 -4.48 3.24 -28.38
C GLU A 365 -5.12 4.49 -27.76
N LEU A 366 -6.45 4.45 -27.55
CA LEU A 366 -7.16 5.53 -26.86
C LEU A 366 -6.66 5.69 -25.41
N VAL A 367 -6.53 4.59 -24.68
CA VAL A 367 -5.99 4.59 -23.30
C VAL A 367 -4.57 5.14 -23.28
N LEU A 368 -3.71 4.70 -24.19
CA LEU A 368 -2.32 5.16 -24.26
C LEU A 368 -2.25 6.66 -24.55
N LYS A 369 -3.01 7.15 -25.52
CA LYS A 369 -3.08 8.58 -25.83
C LYS A 369 -3.47 9.42 -24.61
N ARG A 370 -4.46 8.96 -23.83
CA ARG A 370 -4.90 9.65 -22.60
C ARG A 370 -3.80 9.63 -21.52
N ARG A 371 -3.19 8.46 -21.25
CA ARG A 371 -2.14 8.30 -20.26
C ARG A 371 -0.89 9.12 -20.60
N LEU A 372 -0.47 9.14 -21.86
CA LEU A 372 0.66 9.96 -22.29
C LEU A 372 0.41 11.45 -22.06
N LYS A 373 -0.83 11.91 -22.26
CA LYS A 373 -1.21 13.32 -22.04
C LYS A 373 -1.22 13.71 -20.56
N PHE A 374 -1.74 12.86 -19.68
CA PHE A 374 -2.03 13.23 -18.30
C PHE A 374 -1.02 12.68 -17.29
N GLU A 375 -0.42 11.53 -17.55
CA GLU A 375 0.47 10.83 -16.61
C GLU A 375 1.93 10.78 -17.08
N GLY A 376 2.15 11.00 -18.37
CA GLY A 376 3.46 10.89 -19.01
C GLY A 376 3.89 9.47 -19.32
N LYS A 377 4.91 9.34 -20.16
CA LYS A 377 5.39 8.06 -20.71
C LYS A 377 6.00 7.13 -19.68
N LYS A 378 6.60 7.67 -18.61
CA LYS A 378 7.29 6.91 -17.56
C LYS A 378 6.38 6.50 -16.40
N SER A 379 5.08 6.81 -16.45
CA SER A 379 4.14 6.32 -15.43
C SER A 379 3.96 4.80 -15.56
N GLU A 380 3.77 4.13 -14.44
CA GLU A 380 3.52 2.67 -14.40
C GLU A 380 2.37 2.26 -15.31
N SER A 381 1.29 3.02 -15.29
CA SER A 381 0.09 2.79 -16.07
C SER A 381 0.33 2.95 -17.58
N SER A 382 1.13 3.95 -18.00
CA SER A 382 1.53 4.13 -19.40
C SER A 382 2.38 2.97 -19.90
N ILE A 383 3.38 2.55 -19.13
CA ILE A 383 4.25 1.42 -19.47
C ILE A 383 3.45 0.13 -19.59
N LEU A 384 2.52 -0.12 -18.66
CA LEU A 384 1.62 -1.27 -18.72
C LEU A 384 0.76 -1.25 -20.00
N THR A 385 0.25 -0.07 -20.41
CA THR A 385 -0.55 0.05 -21.62
C THR A 385 0.28 -0.17 -22.87
N ILE A 386 1.51 0.37 -22.94
CA ILE A 386 2.45 0.13 -24.05
C ILE A 386 2.71 -1.37 -24.19
N SER A 387 2.98 -2.06 -23.07
CA SER A 387 3.19 -3.50 -23.06
C SER A 387 1.97 -4.26 -23.57
N ASN A 388 0.78 -3.98 -23.05
CA ASN A 388 -0.45 -4.68 -23.44
C ASN A 388 -0.85 -4.41 -24.89
N LEU A 389 -0.64 -3.19 -25.38
CA LEU A 389 -0.86 -2.83 -26.79
C LEU A 389 0.10 -3.61 -27.70
N GLY A 390 1.38 -3.68 -27.35
CA GLY A 390 2.36 -4.48 -28.08
C GLY A 390 1.98 -5.96 -28.12
N ILE A 391 1.56 -6.52 -26.98
CA ILE A 391 1.08 -7.90 -26.88
C ILE A 391 -0.15 -8.11 -27.79
N ALA A 392 -1.10 -7.17 -27.82
CA ALA A 392 -2.29 -7.27 -28.67
C ALA A 392 -1.92 -7.28 -30.17
N TYR A 393 -0.97 -6.45 -30.60
CA TYR A 393 -0.46 -6.48 -31.98
C TYR A 393 0.20 -7.82 -32.33
N VAL A 394 1.02 -8.37 -31.42
CA VAL A 394 1.66 -9.67 -31.63
C VAL A 394 0.64 -10.81 -31.70
N GLN A 395 -0.32 -10.84 -30.78
CA GLN A 395 -1.36 -11.87 -30.74
C GLN A 395 -2.30 -11.82 -31.96
N SER A 396 -2.59 -10.62 -32.43
CA SER A 396 -3.46 -10.41 -33.62
C SER A 396 -2.77 -10.72 -34.95
N LYS A 397 -1.44 -10.70 -34.97
CA LYS A 397 -0.61 -10.75 -36.19
C LYS A 397 -0.91 -9.62 -37.20
N ILE A 398 -1.57 -8.55 -36.79
CA ILE A 398 -1.90 -7.40 -37.63
C ILE A 398 -0.65 -6.63 -38.02
N ASP A 399 0.20 -6.35 -37.01
CA ASP A 399 1.48 -5.65 -37.18
C ASP A 399 2.50 -6.17 -36.14
N LEU A 400 3.22 -7.22 -36.51
CA LEU A 400 4.21 -7.86 -35.66
C LEU A 400 5.37 -6.92 -35.34
N SER A 401 5.82 -6.12 -36.33
CA SER A 401 6.92 -5.16 -36.13
C SER A 401 6.55 -4.11 -35.10
N ARG A 402 5.38 -3.55 -35.21
CA ARG A 402 4.87 -2.55 -34.26
C ARG A 402 4.69 -3.16 -32.86
N GLY A 403 4.18 -4.39 -32.79
CA GLY A 403 4.04 -5.14 -31.55
C GLY A 403 5.39 -5.34 -30.86
N GLU A 404 6.39 -5.79 -31.58
CA GLU A 404 7.75 -6.01 -31.06
C GLU A 404 8.41 -4.70 -30.60
N GLU A 405 8.29 -3.61 -31.37
CA GLU A 405 8.76 -2.28 -30.96
C GLU A 405 8.18 -1.84 -29.62
N LEU A 406 6.86 -1.92 -29.46
CA LEU A 406 6.17 -1.52 -28.24
C LEU A 406 6.59 -2.39 -27.03
N ILE A 407 6.77 -3.69 -27.23
CA ILE A 407 7.20 -4.59 -26.17
C ILE A 407 8.66 -4.28 -25.74
N LYS A 408 9.57 -4.01 -26.68
CA LYS A 408 10.94 -3.59 -26.40
C LYS A 408 10.98 -2.23 -25.69
N GLU A 409 10.13 -1.30 -26.11
CA GLU A 409 9.97 -0.01 -25.44
C GLU A 409 9.51 -0.19 -23.99
N ALA A 410 8.48 -1.02 -23.75
CA ALA A 410 8.00 -1.32 -22.42
C ALA A 410 9.08 -1.94 -21.53
N LEU A 411 9.90 -2.87 -22.06
CA LEU A 411 11.02 -3.46 -21.34
C LEU A 411 12.05 -2.43 -20.93
N THR A 412 12.43 -1.54 -21.85
CA THR A 412 13.38 -0.45 -21.60
C THR A 412 12.87 0.50 -20.52
N LEU A 413 11.60 0.90 -20.61
CA LEU A 413 10.97 1.78 -19.62
C LEU A 413 10.83 1.11 -18.25
N ASN A 414 10.42 -0.17 -18.20
CA ASN A 414 10.34 -0.93 -16.96
C ASN A 414 11.71 -0.99 -16.25
N ASN A 415 12.79 -1.29 -16.98
CA ASN A 415 14.12 -1.35 -16.42
C ASN A 415 14.60 0.02 -15.91
N ALA A 416 14.28 1.08 -16.62
CA ALA A 416 14.67 2.44 -16.24
C ALA A 416 13.92 2.96 -15.00
N VAL A 417 12.65 2.57 -14.83
CA VAL A 417 11.78 3.08 -13.75
C VAL A 417 11.82 2.18 -12.51
N PHE A 418 11.81 0.87 -12.69
CA PHE A 418 11.65 -0.09 -11.58
C PHE A 418 12.89 -0.95 -11.32
N GLY A 419 13.92 -0.83 -12.15
CA GLY A 419 15.13 -1.67 -12.06
C GLY A 419 14.91 -3.10 -12.59
N ASN A 420 15.95 -3.93 -12.44
CA ASN A 420 15.93 -5.34 -12.83
C ASN A 420 16.55 -6.18 -11.69
N PRO A 421 15.93 -7.31 -11.24
CA PRO A 421 14.75 -7.96 -11.82
C PRO A 421 13.44 -7.27 -11.48
N ASN A 422 12.49 -7.27 -12.44
CA ASN A 422 11.15 -6.71 -12.29
C ASN A 422 10.11 -7.70 -12.79
N ILE A 423 9.12 -8.01 -11.96
CA ILE A 423 8.08 -9.00 -12.27
C ILE A 423 7.29 -8.68 -13.56
N ARG A 424 7.15 -7.39 -13.90
CA ARG A 424 6.49 -6.95 -15.12
C ARG A 424 7.20 -7.43 -16.38
N ASN A 425 8.52 -7.60 -16.30
CA ASN A 425 9.34 -8.02 -17.44
C ASN A 425 9.17 -9.50 -17.80
N SER A 426 8.71 -10.33 -16.88
CA SER A 426 8.49 -11.76 -17.17
C SER A 426 7.54 -11.96 -18.36
N ASN A 427 6.38 -11.31 -18.35
CA ASN A 427 5.45 -11.38 -19.49
C ASN A 427 6.02 -10.71 -20.74
N VAL A 428 6.73 -9.60 -20.60
CA VAL A 428 7.37 -8.91 -21.73
C VAL A 428 8.34 -9.85 -22.46
N TYR A 429 9.21 -10.55 -21.75
CA TYR A 429 10.13 -11.54 -22.35
C TYR A 429 9.39 -12.70 -23.02
N ARG A 430 8.33 -13.24 -22.41
CA ARG A 430 7.50 -14.29 -23.01
C ARG A 430 6.90 -13.85 -24.35
N TYR A 431 6.40 -12.62 -24.43
CA TYR A 431 5.81 -12.12 -25.69
C TYR A 431 6.83 -11.68 -26.72
N LEU A 432 8.06 -11.29 -26.32
CA LEU A 432 9.18 -11.12 -27.25
C LEU A 432 9.55 -12.46 -27.91
N ALA A 433 9.65 -13.52 -27.12
CA ALA A 433 9.87 -14.86 -27.64
C ALA A 433 8.76 -15.28 -28.61
N PHE A 434 7.50 -15.03 -28.24
CA PHE A 434 6.35 -15.34 -29.09
C PHE A 434 6.35 -14.53 -30.40
N ALA A 435 6.72 -13.25 -30.36
CA ALA A 435 6.85 -12.41 -31.56
C ALA A 435 7.95 -12.94 -32.49
N GLU A 436 9.10 -13.34 -31.92
CA GLU A 436 10.20 -13.90 -32.69
C GLU A 436 9.80 -15.20 -33.40
N LEU A 437 9.06 -16.09 -32.72
CA LEU A 437 8.57 -17.35 -33.29
C LEU A 437 7.59 -17.16 -34.48
N GLN A 438 7.05 -15.94 -34.68
CA GLN A 438 6.19 -15.66 -35.84
C GLN A 438 6.98 -15.28 -37.11
N LYS A 439 8.30 -15.09 -37.01
CA LYS A 439 9.15 -14.75 -38.16
C LYS A 439 9.49 -15.99 -38.98
N GLU A 440 9.70 -15.83 -40.29
CA GLU A 440 10.11 -16.94 -41.16
C GLU A 440 11.46 -17.53 -40.75
N ASN A 441 12.39 -16.72 -40.28
CA ASN A 441 13.72 -17.12 -39.81
C ASN A 441 13.85 -16.74 -38.32
N ALA A 442 13.09 -17.42 -37.46
CA ALA A 442 13.14 -17.16 -36.02
C ALA A 442 14.49 -17.53 -35.42
N ASP A 443 15.07 -16.64 -34.62
CA ASP A 443 16.23 -16.92 -33.80
C ASP A 443 15.82 -17.74 -32.57
N LEU A 444 15.97 -19.06 -32.67
CA LEU A 444 15.56 -19.99 -31.61
C LEU A 444 16.40 -19.82 -30.33
N VAL A 445 17.65 -19.34 -30.43
CA VAL A 445 18.49 -19.04 -29.26
C VAL A 445 17.95 -17.82 -28.53
N PHE A 446 17.55 -16.77 -29.26
CA PHE A 446 16.90 -15.61 -28.67
C PHE A 446 15.58 -15.99 -28.00
N VAL A 447 14.77 -16.86 -28.62
CA VAL A 447 13.50 -17.35 -28.05
C VAL A 447 13.75 -18.08 -26.74
N GLU A 448 14.65 -19.06 -26.73
CA GLU A 448 15.00 -19.84 -25.51
C GLU A 448 15.47 -18.93 -24.38
N ASN A 449 16.41 -18.03 -24.65
CA ASN A 449 16.93 -17.09 -23.67
C ASN A 449 15.83 -16.18 -23.10
N SER A 450 14.95 -15.66 -23.97
CA SER A 450 13.83 -14.81 -23.53
C SER A 450 12.85 -15.55 -22.63
N LEU A 451 12.48 -16.79 -22.97
CA LEU A 451 11.60 -17.61 -22.13
C LEU A 451 12.24 -17.95 -20.79
N LEU A 452 13.55 -18.26 -20.77
CA LEU A 452 14.29 -18.54 -19.55
C LEU A 452 14.43 -17.30 -18.67
N GLU A 453 14.67 -16.11 -19.23
CA GLU A 453 14.68 -14.86 -18.46
C GLU A 453 13.33 -14.59 -17.81
N GLY A 454 12.23 -14.76 -18.54
CA GLY A 454 10.88 -14.65 -17.98
C GLY A 454 10.65 -15.63 -16.82
N LEU A 455 11.11 -16.87 -16.97
CA LEU A 455 11.05 -17.89 -15.92
C LEU A 455 11.90 -17.52 -14.70
N ASN A 456 13.14 -17.09 -14.90
CA ASN A 456 14.08 -16.73 -13.84
C ASN A 456 13.53 -15.57 -12.99
N ILE A 457 12.95 -14.56 -13.62
CA ILE A 457 12.28 -13.45 -12.93
C ILE A 457 11.14 -13.98 -12.05
N ASN A 458 10.26 -14.84 -12.60
CA ASN A 458 9.15 -15.40 -11.83
C ASN A 458 9.63 -16.29 -10.67
N ILE A 459 10.63 -17.14 -10.88
CA ILE A 459 11.18 -17.99 -9.81
C ILE A 459 11.78 -17.13 -8.70
N SER A 460 12.55 -16.10 -9.05
CA SER A 460 13.24 -15.26 -8.07
C SER A 460 12.28 -14.41 -7.23
N LEU A 461 11.20 -13.91 -7.82
CA LEU A 461 10.28 -12.97 -7.17
C LEU A 461 8.99 -13.62 -6.63
N LEU A 462 8.49 -14.69 -7.26
CA LEU A 462 7.24 -15.37 -6.89
C LEU A 462 7.44 -16.80 -6.39
N GLY A 463 8.62 -17.37 -6.64
CA GLY A 463 8.91 -18.78 -6.35
C GLY A 463 8.43 -19.75 -7.44
N GLN A 464 8.85 -21.02 -7.30
CA GLN A 464 8.52 -22.06 -8.28
C GLN A 464 7.04 -22.45 -8.29
N ASN A 465 6.37 -22.37 -7.13
CA ASN A 465 4.98 -22.81 -6.96
C ASN A 465 3.99 -21.65 -7.14
N ASN A 466 4.05 -20.96 -8.27
CA ASN A 466 3.15 -19.85 -8.62
C ASN A 466 2.58 -20.04 -10.04
N VAL A 467 1.34 -19.63 -10.25
CA VAL A 467 0.66 -19.77 -11.56
C VAL A 467 1.41 -19.05 -12.68
N SER A 468 1.96 -17.85 -12.40
CA SER A 468 2.76 -17.12 -13.40
C SER A 468 4.04 -17.87 -13.77
N THR A 469 4.64 -18.60 -12.83
CA THR A 469 5.80 -19.48 -13.10
C THR A 469 5.38 -20.69 -13.91
N ALA A 470 4.16 -21.22 -13.66
CA ALA A 470 3.62 -22.33 -14.46
C ALA A 470 3.36 -21.96 -15.91
N TYR A 471 2.94 -20.70 -16.18
CA TYR A 471 2.84 -20.22 -17.57
C TYR A 471 4.21 -20.22 -18.29
N CYS A 472 5.29 -19.85 -17.60
CA CYS A 472 6.63 -19.92 -18.20
C CYS A 472 7.06 -21.37 -18.43
N PHE A 473 6.73 -22.30 -17.53
CA PHE A 473 6.98 -23.72 -17.74
C PHE A 473 6.20 -24.27 -18.94
N ASP A 474 4.94 -23.86 -19.11
CA ASP A 474 4.11 -24.27 -20.22
C ASP A 474 4.64 -23.74 -21.57
N ASP A 475 5.06 -22.46 -21.63
CA ASP A 475 5.66 -21.87 -22.84
C ASP A 475 6.99 -22.58 -23.22
N LEU A 476 7.83 -22.92 -22.23
CA LEU A 476 9.06 -23.70 -22.48
C LEU A 476 8.75 -25.14 -22.90
N CYS A 477 7.73 -25.76 -22.36
CA CYS A 477 7.25 -27.05 -22.81
C CYS A 477 6.83 -26.99 -24.28
N ASP A 478 6.07 -25.97 -24.70
CA ASP A 478 5.67 -25.75 -26.09
C ASP A 478 6.90 -25.54 -27.00
N PHE A 479 7.80 -24.66 -26.59
CA PHE A 479 9.01 -24.36 -27.35
C PHE A 479 9.84 -25.62 -27.63
N TYR A 480 10.17 -26.40 -26.60
CA TYR A 480 10.96 -27.61 -26.75
C TYR A 480 10.22 -28.73 -27.48
N PHE A 481 8.87 -28.81 -27.30
CA PHE A 481 8.06 -29.78 -28.05
C PHE A 481 8.11 -29.52 -29.57
N HIS A 482 7.95 -28.25 -29.96
CA HIS A 482 8.02 -27.87 -31.39
C HIS A 482 9.41 -28.02 -32.00
N ASN A 483 10.47 -27.91 -31.16
CA ASN A 483 11.86 -28.13 -31.59
C ASN A 483 12.31 -29.61 -31.50
N ASN A 484 11.35 -30.54 -31.24
CA ASN A 484 11.61 -31.98 -31.12
C ASN A 484 12.57 -32.36 -29.95
N GLU A 485 12.71 -31.48 -28.93
CA GLU A 485 13.47 -31.74 -27.72
C GLU A 485 12.56 -32.35 -26.64
N LEU A 486 12.01 -33.54 -26.91
CA LEU A 486 10.93 -34.15 -26.16
C LEU A 486 11.23 -34.33 -24.66
N LEU A 487 12.48 -34.64 -24.29
CA LEU A 487 12.87 -34.81 -22.88
C LEU A 487 12.78 -33.50 -22.09
N LYS A 488 13.26 -32.39 -22.68
CA LYS A 488 13.13 -31.08 -22.05
C LYS A 488 11.65 -30.63 -21.98
N ALA A 489 10.91 -30.84 -23.06
CA ALA A 489 9.47 -30.54 -23.07
C ALA A 489 8.73 -31.28 -21.95
N LYS A 490 8.99 -32.57 -21.76
CA LYS A 490 8.44 -33.37 -20.66
C LYS A 490 8.76 -32.79 -19.30
N GLN A 491 10.04 -32.46 -19.05
CA GLN A 491 10.48 -31.90 -17.78
C GLN A 491 9.73 -30.61 -17.39
N PHE A 492 9.54 -29.70 -18.34
CA PHE A 492 8.82 -28.46 -18.10
C PHE A 492 7.33 -28.67 -17.94
N GLY A 493 6.71 -29.53 -18.74
CA GLY A 493 5.32 -29.91 -18.60
C GLY A 493 4.99 -30.53 -17.24
N GLU A 494 5.84 -31.45 -16.76
CA GLU A 494 5.71 -32.07 -15.45
C GLU A 494 5.84 -31.06 -14.29
N LYS A 495 6.55 -29.96 -14.45
CA LYS A 495 6.61 -28.86 -13.48
C LYS A 495 5.36 -28.00 -13.49
N ALA A 496 4.74 -27.76 -14.65
CA ALA A 496 3.54 -26.94 -14.79
C ALA A 496 2.27 -27.62 -14.23
N ILE A 497 2.10 -28.93 -14.50
CA ILE A 497 0.89 -29.71 -14.15
C ILE A 497 0.47 -29.59 -12.68
N PRO A 498 1.33 -29.86 -11.68
CA PRO A 498 0.94 -29.81 -10.27
C PRO A 498 0.53 -28.41 -9.83
N ILE A 499 1.14 -27.37 -10.41
CA ILE A 499 0.82 -25.99 -10.11
C ILE A 499 -0.56 -25.64 -10.67
N TYR A 500 -0.82 -25.95 -11.95
CA TYR A 500 -2.14 -25.71 -12.56
C TYR A 500 -3.25 -26.48 -11.85
N ARG A 501 -3.03 -27.76 -11.49
CA ARG A 501 -4.00 -28.54 -10.71
C ARG A 501 -4.33 -27.90 -9.39
N LYS A 502 -3.30 -27.47 -8.65
CA LYS A 502 -3.46 -26.86 -7.33
C LYS A 502 -4.22 -25.54 -7.37
N PHE A 503 -3.92 -24.67 -8.33
CA PHE A 503 -4.41 -23.29 -8.35
C PHE A 503 -5.59 -23.07 -9.29
N LEU A 504 -5.68 -23.81 -10.40
CA LEU A 504 -6.73 -23.63 -11.41
C LEU A 504 -7.74 -24.79 -11.42
N GLY A 505 -7.34 -25.94 -10.90
CA GLY A 505 -8.15 -27.17 -10.91
C GLY A 505 -8.05 -27.98 -12.21
N ASP A 506 -8.47 -29.26 -12.16
CA ASP A 506 -8.35 -30.19 -13.30
C ASP A 506 -9.24 -29.81 -14.50
N GLN A 507 -10.32 -29.07 -14.26
CA GLN A 507 -11.28 -28.69 -15.33
C GLN A 507 -10.87 -27.42 -16.08
N HIS A 508 -9.86 -26.71 -15.60
CA HIS A 508 -9.39 -25.48 -16.24
C HIS A 508 -8.72 -25.76 -17.59
N GLN A 509 -8.91 -24.87 -18.57
CA GLN A 509 -8.39 -25.06 -19.92
C GLN A 509 -6.87 -25.24 -19.98
N PHE A 510 -6.08 -24.49 -19.19
CA PHE A 510 -4.63 -24.64 -19.15
C PHE A 510 -4.20 -25.99 -18.57
N THR A 511 -4.89 -26.47 -17.53
CA THR A 511 -4.63 -27.80 -16.97
C THR A 511 -4.91 -28.90 -17.99
N LYS A 512 -6.04 -28.82 -18.69
CA LYS A 512 -6.38 -29.78 -19.76
C LYS A 512 -5.39 -29.73 -20.91
N SER A 513 -5.01 -28.53 -21.35
CA SER A 513 -4.06 -28.33 -22.44
C SER A 513 -2.69 -28.96 -22.16
N ILE A 514 -2.10 -28.63 -20.99
CA ILE A 514 -0.78 -29.18 -20.64
C ILE A 514 -0.81 -30.69 -20.43
N LEU A 515 -1.89 -31.26 -19.88
CA LEU A 515 -2.07 -32.71 -19.74
C LEU A 515 -2.13 -33.41 -21.10
N ALA A 516 -2.90 -32.87 -22.02
CA ALA A 516 -3.00 -33.41 -23.38
C ALA A 516 -1.65 -33.33 -24.12
N LYS A 517 -0.91 -32.24 -23.95
CA LYS A 517 0.44 -32.02 -24.48
C LYS A 517 1.43 -33.03 -23.91
N CYS A 518 1.51 -33.20 -22.61
CA CYS A 518 2.37 -34.19 -21.97
C CYS A 518 2.04 -35.62 -22.34
N SER A 519 0.75 -35.93 -22.59
CA SER A 519 0.35 -37.24 -23.12
C SER A 519 0.91 -37.49 -24.52
N LYS A 520 0.85 -36.51 -25.43
CA LYS A 520 1.47 -36.60 -26.75
C LYS A 520 2.99 -36.78 -26.69
N ILE A 521 3.67 -36.01 -25.84
CA ILE A 521 5.10 -36.10 -25.62
C ILE A 521 5.48 -37.53 -25.15
N ASN A 522 4.75 -38.08 -24.19
CA ASN A 522 5.02 -39.41 -23.68
C ASN A 522 4.78 -40.51 -24.74
N HIS A 523 3.76 -40.36 -25.60
CA HIS A 523 3.53 -41.27 -26.71
C HIS A 523 4.71 -41.25 -27.69
N GLN A 524 5.16 -40.07 -28.09
CA GLN A 524 6.32 -39.95 -28.98
C GLN A 524 7.62 -40.46 -28.38
N LEU A 525 7.84 -40.31 -27.05
CA LEU A 525 9.00 -40.86 -26.37
C LEU A 525 8.98 -42.39 -26.23
N ASN A 526 7.81 -43.01 -26.26
CA ASN A 526 7.68 -44.47 -26.20
C ASN A 526 7.76 -45.12 -27.55
N ASP A 527 7.59 -44.37 -28.64
CA ASP A 527 7.69 -44.81 -30.02
C ASP A 527 9.15 -44.82 -30.55
N PHE A 528 10.08 -44.30 -29.74
CA PHE A 528 11.51 -44.35 -29.96
C PHE A 528 12.19 -45.34 -28.98
#